data_3ca2caccd48e6a867d468b4b4b7d9506
#
_entry.id   3ca2caccd48e6a867d468b4b4b7d9506
#
_cell.length_a   1.000
_cell.length_b   1.000
_cell.length_c   1.000
_cell.angle_alpha   90.00
_cell.angle_beta   90.00
_cell.angle_gamma   90.00
#
_symmetry.space_group_name_H-M   'P 1'
#
loop_
_entity.id
_entity.type
_entity.pdbx_description
1 polymer ?
#
loop_
_entity_poly.entity_id
_entity_poly.type
_entity_poly.pdbx_seq_one_letter_code
_entity_poly.pdbx_strand_id
1 'polypeptide(L)'
;MEFLVTMTTRVPDSMPADAVERVRAREAARSRELAAQGKLLRLWRPPLRPGEWRTLGLFAADDNGELEQLLASMPPRSWRTDDVTPLGAHPNDPVGQGITIAPGKGPEFLIATTIMVPPGTPAQVVDDTVAREARRAPQ
;
A
#
# COMPACT_ATOMS: atom_id res chain seq x y z
N MET A 1 7.35 -7.74 7.50
CA MET A 1 7.18 -7.54 6.04
C MET A 1 6.21 -6.40 5.80
N GLU A 2 6.33 -5.70 4.67
CA GLU A 2 5.37 -4.68 4.26
C GLU A 2 4.48 -5.19 3.12
N PHE A 3 3.26 -4.69 3.08
CA PHE A 3 2.25 -5.06 2.09
C PHE A 3 1.52 -3.82 1.62
N LEU A 4 1.46 -3.63 0.30
CA LEU A 4 0.56 -2.66 -0.30
C LEU A 4 -0.79 -3.34 -0.54
N VAL A 5 -1.85 -2.77 0.02
CA VAL A 5 -3.20 -3.32 -0.09
C VAL A 5 -4.12 -2.31 -0.76
N THR A 6 -4.70 -2.71 -1.90
CA THR A 6 -5.77 -1.94 -2.55
C THR A 6 -7.10 -2.44 -2.04
N MET A 7 -7.77 -1.62 -1.25
CA MET A 7 -9.06 -1.91 -0.64
C MET A 7 -10.18 -1.26 -1.47
N THR A 8 -11.05 -2.07 -2.07
CA THR A 8 -12.21 -1.59 -2.84
C THR A 8 -13.47 -1.93 -2.07
N THR A 9 -14.23 -0.91 -1.68
CA THR A 9 -15.47 -1.05 -0.92
C THR A 9 -16.67 -0.80 -1.84
N ARG A 10 -17.65 -1.70 -1.80
CA ARG A 10 -18.93 -1.57 -2.48
C ARG A 10 -20.03 -1.60 -1.43
N VAL A 11 -20.61 -0.44 -1.19
CA VAL A 11 -21.75 -0.33 -0.27
C VAL A 11 -22.98 -0.90 -0.95
N PRO A 12 -23.73 -1.82 -0.31
CA PRO A 12 -25.00 -2.30 -0.85
C PRO A 12 -26.00 -1.15 -1.02
N ASP A 13 -26.73 -1.10 -2.14
CA ASP A 13 -27.70 -0.04 -2.45
C ASP A 13 -28.81 0.09 -1.40
N SER A 14 -29.14 -1.02 -0.73
CA SER A 14 -30.14 -1.05 0.35
C SER A 14 -29.67 -0.50 1.69
N MET A 15 -28.39 -0.11 1.80
CA MET A 15 -27.83 0.30 3.09
C MET A 15 -28.21 1.75 3.44
N PRO A 16 -28.84 2.00 4.60
CA PRO A 16 -29.16 3.35 5.03
C PRO A 16 -27.89 4.22 5.22
N ALA A 17 -27.98 5.50 4.89
CA ALA A 17 -26.84 6.41 4.95
C ALA A 17 -26.22 6.50 6.35
N ASP A 18 -27.03 6.51 7.40
CA ASP A 18 -26.57 6.53 8.79
C ASP A 18 -25.82 5.24 9.18
N ALA A 19 -26.19 4.08 8.62
CA ALA A 19 -25.47 2.83 8.80
C ALA A 19 -24.10 2.87 8.12
N VAL A 20 -24.01 3.46 6.92
CA VAL A 20 -22.75 3.68 6.21
C VAL A 20 -21.82 4.58 7.04
N GLU A 21 -22.34 5.69 7.56
CA GLU A 21 -21.54 6.60 8.41
C GLU A 21 -21.03 5.94 9.69
N ARG A 22 -21.84 5.10 10.33
CA ARG A 22 -21.38 4.32 11.50
C ARG A 22 -20.25 3.35 11.14
N VAL A 23 -20.33 2.71 9.96
CA VAL A 23 -19.25 1.83 9.48
C VAL A 23 -17.98 2.62 9.23
N ARG A 24 -18.07 3.78 8.56
CA ARG A 24 -16.92 4.68 8.33
C ARG A 24 -16.26 5.14 9.61
N ALA A 25 -17.06 5.50 10.62
CA ALA A 25 -16.54 5.91 11.92
C ALA A 25 -15.75 4.79 12.61
N ARG A 26 -16.26 3.54 12.53
CA ARG A 26 -15.56 2.36 13.08
C ARG A 26 -14.28 2.05 12.30
N GLU A 27 -14.31 2.15 10.97
CA GLU A 27 -13.13 1.99 10.13
C GLU A 27 -12.05 3.01 10.50
N ALA A 28 -12.42 4.28 10.64
CA ALA A 28 -11.49 5.33 11.03
C ALA A 28 -10.90 5.11 12.43
N ALA A 29 -11.71 4.63 13.39
CA ALA A 29 -11.23 4.29 14.74
C ALA A 29 -10.22 3.13 14.67
N ARG A 30 -10.57 2.06 13.95
CA ARG A 30 -9.69 0.88 13.80
C ARG A 30 -8.39 1.22 13.09
N SER A 31 -8.44 2.06 12.05
CA SER A 31 -7.23 2.54 11.34
C SER A 31 -6.27 3.27 12.29
N ARG A 32 -6.79 4.12 13.18
CA ARG A 32 -5.96 4.80 14.19
C ARG A 32 -5.33 3.84 15.18
N GLU A 33 -6.07 2.81 15.62
CA GLU A 33 -5.52 1.77 16.51
C GLU A 33 -4.39 1.00 15.84
N LEU A 34 -4.59 0.57 14.59
CA LEU A 34 -3.57 -0.14 13.83
C LEU A 34 -2.34 0.74 13.56
N ALA A 35 -2.54 2.02 13.29
CA ALA A 35 -1.44 2.97 13.14
C ALA A 35 -0.65 3.16 14.43
N ALA A 36 -1.33 3.27 15.58
CA ALA A 36 -0.67 3.35 16.89
C ALA A 36 0.13 2.08 17.25
N GLN A 37 -0.27 0.92 16.70
CA GLN A 37 0.43 -0.36 16.85
C GLN A 37 1.57 -0.54 15.82
N GLY A 38 1.77 0.39 14.90
CA GLY A 38 2.74 0.27 13.80
C GLY A 38 2.35 -0.77 12.74
N LYS A 39 1.09 -1.20 12.71
CA LYS A 39 0.58 -2.19 11.76
C LYS A 39 -0.01 -1.56 10.49
N LEU A 40 -0.48 -0.32 10.58
CA LEU A 40 -0.89 0.50 9.44
C LEU A 40 0.05 1.69 9.32
N LEU A 41 0.88 1.70 8.28
CA LEU A 41 1.93 2.70 8.10
C LEU A 41 1.44 3.94 7.35
N ARG A 42 0.64 3.75 6.29
CA ARG A 42 0.11 4.83 5.45
C ARG A 42 -1.25 4.45 4.87
N LEU A 43 -2.06 5.47 4.62
CA LEU A 43 -3.29 5.38 3.82
C LEU A 43 -3.33 6.50 2.78
N TRP A 44 -3.75 6.16 1.56
CA TRP A 44 -3.97 7.11 0.48
C TRP A 44 -5.33 6.90 -0.14
N ARG A 45 -5.93 8.00 -0.57
CA ARG A 45 -7.12 7.97 -1.41
C ARG A 45 -6.74 8.39 -2.83
N PRO A 46 -6.72 7.47 -3.79
CA PRO A 46 -6.48 7.82 -5.18
C PRO A 46 -7.62 8.70 -5.71
N PRO A 47 -7.44 9.42 -6.83
CA PRO A 47 -8.56 10.05 -7.52
C PRO A 47 -9.64 9.02 -7.83
N LEU A 48 -10.89 9.31 -7.44
CA LEU A 48 -12.02 8.41 -7.55
C LEU A 48 -13.06 8.98 -8.52
N ARG A 49 -13.76 8.08 -9.23
CA ARG A 49 -14.97 8.43 -9.95
C ARG A 49 -16.16 8.54 -8.98
N PRO A 50 -17.21 9.26 -9.31
CA PRO A 50 -18.44 9.25 -8.51
C PRO A 50 -18.92 7.82 -8.25
N GLY A 51 -19.25 7.50 -6.98
CA GLY A 51 -19.68 6.17 -6.56
C GLY A 51 -18.56 5.15 -6.29
N GLU A 52 -17.30 5.46 -6.59
CA GLU A 52 -16.16 4.62 -6.20
C GLU A 52 -15.75 4.90 -4.75
N TRP A 53 -15.39 3.81 -4.06
CA TRP A 53 -14.74 3.89 -2.76
C TRP A 53 -13.53 2.95 -2.75
N ARG A 54 -12.36 3.53 -2.94
CA ARG A 54 -11.10 2.80 -2.99
C ARG A 54 -10.05 3.51 -2.14
N THR A 55 -9.27 2.72 -1.42
CA THR A 55 -8.17 3.19 -0.56
C THR A 55 -6.95 2.31 -0.82
N LEU A 56 -5.77 2.91 -0.82
CA LEU A 56 -4.52 2.17 -0.76
C LEU A 56 -3.97 2.26 0.66
N GLY A 57 -3.54 1.11 1.22
CA GLY A 57 -2.94 1.04 2.55
C GLY A 57 -1.57 0.37 2.49
N LEU A 58 -0.60 0.92 3.21
CA LEU A 58 0.67 0.26 3.48
C LEU A 58 0.58 -0.34 4.89
N PHE A 59 0.71 -1.66 4.97
CA PHE A 59 0.63 -2.42 6.21
C PHE A 59 1.96 -3.09 6.53
N ALA A 60 2.26 -3.23 7.84
CA ALA A 60 3.34 -4.05 8.35
C ALA A 60 2.75 -5.25 9.08
N ALA A 61 3.18 -6.46 8.70
CA ALA A 61 2.81 -7.72 9.33
C ALA A 61 3.99 -8.69 9.28
N ASP A 62 4.02 -9.66 10.18
CA ASP A 62 5.10 -10.65 10.23
C ASP A 62 4.99 -11.64 9.07
N ASP A 63 3.75 -11.97 8.69
CA ASP A 63 3.42 -12.85 7.57
C ASP A 63 2.04 -12.53 6.96
N ASN A 64 1.65 -13.30 5.93
CA ASN A 64 0.34 -13.19 5.29
C ASN A 64 -0.82 -13.49 6.25
N GLY A 65 -0.65 -14.42 7.18
CA GLY A 65 -1.70 -14.81 8.14
C GLY A 65 -2.01 -13.69 9.11
N GLU A 66 -1.01 -13.00 9.62
CA GLU A 66 -1.21 -11.80 10.43
C GLU A 66 -1.88 -10.68 9.61
N LEU A 67 -1.43 -10.43 8.38
CA LEU A 67 -2.07 -9.45 7.51
C LEU A 67 -3.56 -9.74 7.30
N GLU A 68 -3.92 -10.99 7.03
CA GLU A 68 -5.33 -11.40 6.88
C GLU A 68 -6.15 -11.10 8.14
N GLN A 69 -5.59 -11.35 9.34
CA GLN A 69 -6.24 -11.02 10.62
C GLN A 69 -6.42 -9.51 10.78
N LEU A 70 -5.40 -8.70 10.44
CA LEU A 70 -5.47 -7.25 10.47
C LEU A 70 -6.59 -6.74 9.54
N LEU A 71 -6.61 -7.20 8.29
CA LEU A 71 -7.62 -6.83 7.30
C LEU A 71 -9.02 -7.31 7.71
N ALA A 72 -9.16 -8.50 8.27
CA ALA A 72 -10.43 -9.01 8.77
C ALA A 72 -10.98 -8.19 9.94
N SER A 73 -10.11 -7.57 10.74
CA SER A 73 -10.49 -6.72 11.87
C SER A 73 -10.99 -5.33 11.46
N MET A 74 -10.76 -4.92 10.20
CA MET A 74 -11.16 -3.60 9.71
C MET A 74 -12.57 -3.64 9.10
N PRO A 75 -13.55 -2.85 9.60
CA PRO A 75 -14.84 -2.68 8.92
C PRO A 75 -14.65 -1.92 7.58
N PRO A 76 -15.50 -2.10 6.61
CA PRO A 76 -16.58 -3.08 6.46
C PRO A 76 -16.09 -4.34 5.71
N ARG A 77 -15.71 -5.36 6.42
CA ARG A 77 -15.13 -6.59 5.81
C ARG A 77 -16.03 -7.19 4.72
N SER A 78 -17.35 -7.22 4.94
CA SER A 78 -18.30 -7.81 4.00
C SER A 78 -18.56 -7.00 2.72
N TRP A 79 -18.17 -5.71 2.70
CA TRP A 79 -18.35 -4.83 1.52
C TRP A 79 -17.05 -4.61 0.77
N ARG A 80 -15.95 -5.15 1.28
CA ARG A 80 -14.60 -4.84 0.80
C ARG A 80 -13.94 -6.05 0.14
N THR A 81 -13.29 -5.78 -0.97
CA THR A 81 -12.34 -6.68 -1.62
C THR A 81 -10.94 -6.08 -1.46
N ASP A 82 -10.00 -6.92 -1.05
CA ASP A 82 -8.62 -6.55 -0.83
C ASP A 82 -7.73 -7.21 -1.90
N ASP A 83 -6.93 -6.41 -2.59
CA ASP A 83 -5.88 -6.86 -3.48
C ASP A 83 -4.53 -6.58 -2.82
N VAL A 84 -3.78 -7.64 -2.53
CA VAL A 84 -2.57 -7.61 -1.70
C VAL A 84 -1.33 -7.81 -2.55
N THR A 85 -0.40 -6.87 -2.46
CA THR A 85 0.93 -6.97 -3.06
C THR A 85 1.97 -6.98 -1.94
N PRO A 86 2.68 -8.11 -1.71
CA PRO A 86 3.79 -8.14 -0.76
C PRO A 86 4.95 -7.31 -1.31
N LEU A 87 5.61 -6.56 -0.42
CA LEU A 87 6.75 -5.72 -0.76
C LEU A 87 8.03 -6.31 -0.18
N GLY A 88 9.05 -6.39 -1.01
CA GLY A 88 10.40 -6.76 -0.60
C GLY A 88 11.29 -5.53 -0.39
N ALA A 89 12.39 -5.71 0.34
CA ALA A 89 13.40 -4.67 0.45
C ALA A 89 14.03 -4.37 -0.91
N HIS A 90 14.17 -3.10 -1.24
CA HIS A 90 14.88 -2.66 -2.43
C HIS A 90 16.30 -2.20 -2.05
N PRO A 91 17.36 -2.56 -2.83
CA PRO A 91 18.74 -2.15 -2.49
C PRO A 91 18.93 -0.64 -2.36
N ASN A 92 18.14 0.15 -3.07
CA ASN A 92 18.19 1.61 -3.08
C ASN A 92 17.07 2.24 -2.23
N ASP A 93 16.46 1.47 -1.31
CA ASP A 93 15.47 2.04 -0.39
C ASP A 93 16.14 3.07 0.53
N PRO A 94 15.75 4.36 0.47
CA PRO A 94 16.37 5.39 1.28
C PRO A 94 16.20 5.13 2.79
N VAL A 95 15.06 4.57 3.21
CA VAL A 95 14.85 4.22 4.62
C VAL A 95 15.77 3.09 5.05
N GLY A 96 15.96 2.07 4.20
CA GLY A 96 16.92 0.98 4.41
C GLY A 96 18.38 1.47 4.47
N GLN A 97 18.68 2.62 3.87
CA GLN A 97 19.98 3.31 3.93
C GLN A 97 20.10 4.31 5.09
N GLY A 98 19.10 4.37 5.99
CA GLY A 98 19.11 5.26 7.14
C GLY A 98 18.72 6.72 6.83
N ILE A 99 18.18 6.98 5.63
CA ILE A 99 17.73 8.33 5.26
C ILE A 99 16.31 8.54 5.83
N THR A 100 16.14 9.62 6.59
CA THR A 100 14.81 10.01 7.09
C THR A 100 14.03 10.74 6.01
N ILE A 101 12.89 10.17 5.61
CA ILE A 101 12.00 10.79 4.64
C ILE A 101 10.97 11.65 5.39
N ALA A 102 10.98 12.96 5.12
CA ALA A 102 9.93 13.86 5.57
C ALA A 102 8.73 13.80 4.59
N PRO A 103 7.49 13.74 5.08
CA PRO A 103 6.33 13.83 4.21
C PRO A 103 6.34 15.14 3.41
N GLY A 104 6.14 15.03 2.10
CA GLY A 104 5.98 16.20 1.23
C GLY A 104 4.70 16.98 1.57
N LYS A 105 4.69 18.29 1.30
CA LYS A 105 3.50 19.14 1.45
C LYS A 105 2.56 19.12 0.25
N GLY A 106 2.94 18.42 -0.83
CA GLY A 106 2.22 18.33 -2.10
C GLY A 106 1.52 16.99 -2.30
N PRO A 107 0.93 16.78 -3.50
CA PRO A 107 0.36 15.49 -3.87
C PRO A 107 1.44 14.41 -3.91
N GLU A 108 1.09 13.22 -3.44
CA GLU A 108 1.94 12.03 -3.49
C GLU A 108 1.54 11.16 -4.68
N PHE A 109 2.53 10.51 -5.29
CA PHE A 109 2.32 9.63 -6.43
C PHE A 109 2.89 8.24 -6.09
N LEU A 110 2.08 7.20 -6.27
CA LEU A 110 2.55 5.83 -6.28
C LEU A 110 2.87 5.43 -7.71
N ILE A 111 4.12 5.11 -7.98
CA ILE A 111 4.59 4.66 -9.31
C ILE A 111 4.96 3.19 -9.20
N ALA A 112 4.29 2.35 -9.99
CA ALA A 112 4.68 0.95 -10.17
C ALA A 112 5.37 0.81 -11.53
N THR A 113 6.62 0.34 -11.53
CA THR A 113 7.41 0.14 -12.74
C THR A 113 7.70 -1.34 -12.92
N THR A 114 7.43 -1.85 -14.13
CA THR A 114 7.83 -3.21 -14.51
C THR A 114 8.93 -3.12 -15.56
N ILE A 115 10.09 -3.69 -15.26
CA ILE A 115 11.20 -3.79 -16.20
C ILE A 115 11.16 -5.18 -16.84
N MET A 116 11.05 -5.23 -18.15
CA MET A 116 11.16 -6.48 -18.89
C MET A 116 12.54 -6.57 -19.53
N VAL A 117 13.30 -7.58 -19.15
CA VAL A 117 14.58 -7.90 -19.78
C VAL A 117 14.30 -8.77 -21.00
N PRO A 118 14.70 -8.37 -22.23
CA PRO A 118 14.50 -9.20 -23.41
C PRO A 118 15.13 -10.58 -23.27
N PRO A 119 14.46 -11.65 -23.75
CA PRO A 119 15.06 -12.99 -23.77
C PRO A 119 16.42 -12.99 -24.44
N GLY A 120 17.38 -13.68 -23.85
CA GLY A 120 18.75 -13.78 -24.38
C GLY A 120 19.67 -12.60 -24.05
N THR A 121 19.21 -11.61 -23.25
CA THR A 121 20.11 -10.57 -22.76
C THR A 121 21.17 -11.19 -21.86
N PRO A 122 22.49 -10.97 -22.13
CA PRO A 122 23.55 -11.50 -21.27
C PRO A 122 23.42 -10.98 -19.83
N ALA A 123 23.66 -11.86 -18.85
CA ALA A 123 23.57 -11.50 -17.42
C ALA A 123 24.43 -10.28 -17.09
N GLN A 124 25.66 -10.20 -17.63
CA GLN A 124 26.55 -9.05 -17.44
C GLN A 124 25.92 -7.71 -17.85
N VAL A 125 25.14 -7.67 -18.94
CA VAL A 125 24.45 -6.44 -19.38
C VAL A 125 23.36 -6.04 -18.40
N VAL A 126 22.65 -7.01 -17.81
CA VAL A 126 21.64 -6.78 -16.78
C VAL A 126 22.32 -6.21 -15.53
N ASP A 127 23.38 -6.86 -15.04
CA ASP A 127 24.12 -6.46 -13.85
C ASP A 127 24.72 -5.06 -13.99
N ASP A 128 25.33 -4.75 -15.14
CA ASP A 128 25.89 -3.43 -15.43
C ASP A 128 24.81 -2.33 -15.48
N THR A 129 23.61 -2.69 -15.93
CA THR A 129 22.49 -1.76 -15.99
C THR A 129 21.94 -1.48 -14.60
N VAL A 130 21.73 -2.50 -13.78
CA VAL A 130 21.32 -2.38 -12.38
C VAL A 130 22.34 -1.56 -11.58
N ALA A 131 23.64 -1.84 -11.77
CA ALA A 131 24.71 -1.08 -11.11
C ALA A 131 24.77 0.40 -11.53
N ARG A 132 24.40 0.73 -12.77
CA ARG A 132 24.29 2.13 -13.23
C ARG A 132 23.08 2.84 -12.65
N GLU A 133 21.96 2.14 -12.52
CA GLU A 133 20.75 2.68 -11.90
C GLU A 133 21.00 2.99 -10.42
N ALA A 134 21.59 2.06 -9.69
CA ALA A 134 21.96 2.24 -8.29
C ALA A 134 22.85 3.49 -8.05
N ARG A 135 23.74 3.81 -8.98
CA ARG A 135 24.60 5.02 -8.92
C ARG A 135 23.87 6.32 -9.26
N ARG A 136 22.68 6.26 -9.89
CA ARG A 136 21.88 7.44 -10.23
C ARG A 136 20.81 7.75 -9.21
N ALA A 137 20.54 6.86 -8.28
CA ALA A 137 19.69 7.17 -7.13
C ALA A 137 20.37 8.34 -6.37
N PRO A 138 19.66 9.44 -6.10
CA PRO A 138 20.24 10.59 -5.41
C PRO A 138 20.72 10.18 -4.01
N GLN A 139 21.97 10.55 -3.69
CA GLN A 139 22.51 10.48 -2.33
C GLN A 139 21.86 11.54 -1.47
#